data_33adc4bf98341819c2ce5a17d8d30fdc
#
_entry.id   33adc4bf98341819c2ce5a17d8d30fdc
#
_cell.length_a   1.000
_cell.length_b   1.000
_cell.length_c   1.000
_cell.angle_alpha   90.00
_cell.angle_beta   90.00
_cell.angle_gamma   90.00
#
_symmetry.space_group_name_H-M   'P 1'
#
loop_
_entity.id
_entity.type
_entity.pdbx_description
1 polymer ?
#
loop_
_entity_poly.entity_id
_entity_poly.type
_entity_poly.pdbx_seq_one_letter_code
_entity_poly.pdbx_strand_id
1 'polypeptide(L)'
;MRRRDFVRQSCASLLALHAVQRWPLGWGRVRGQAPWLLIPMDDAQTDHLKAYGVAFRAVKRGTRAEWFLNYRNGAFLLPSESVTAKDAALAGVLTEALEEDQLAQIRGQIQGGNMDAVPLEKPPKVAVYAPPNAPPWDDAVTMALNYAGIDFDKIWDGEVLGQKLRTYDWLHLHHEDFTGQYSKFFLNYAGAPWLVDMVNRNRAMAQSQGFPSVPAEKRAVAVAIANFVERGGFLFAMCTATETLDLALAADGVDIAAAYSDGTPMDPNASAKMKWDRALAFHNAQLELSPTIPVYSDIDGHQVNSPERRQPLGSFTLFNFSAKIDPVATMLVQNHRQVIPDFYGLTTSFTRKTLKPSVTVLAEEPGAPWVKYIHGEHGQGTWTFFGGHDPEDPQHQIGDVPTDLSLHPHSPGYRLILNNVLFPAAKKKELKT
;
A
#
# COMPACT_ATOMS: atom_id res chain seq x y z
N MET A 1 -28.19 -29.93 -51.91
CA MET A 1 -28.10 -31.28 -51.36
C MET A 1 -28.88 -31.31 -50.06
N ARG A 2 -29.72 -32.32 -49.88
CA ARG A 2 -30.93 -32.28 -49.05
C ARG A 2 -30.66 -32.70 -47.60
N ARG A 3 -31.37 -32.03 -46.67
CA ARG A 3 -31.43 -32.24 -45.21
C ARG A 3 -31.95 -33.61 -44.76
N ARG A 4 -31.44 -34.74 -45.24
CA ARG A 4 -32.02 -36.06 -44.93
C ARG A 4 -31.06 -37.15 -44.49
N ASP A 5 -29.75 -36.87 -44.35
CA ASP A 5 -28.74 -37.92 -44.02
C ASP A 5 -28.14 -37.82 -42.63
N PHE A 6 -28.75 -37.05 -41.70
CA PHE A 6 -28.18 -36.86 -40.33
C PHE A 6 -28.95 -37.64 -39.24
N VAL A 7 -29.85 -38.53 -39.57
CA VAL A 7 -30.72 -39.24 -38.58
C VAL A 7 -30.55 -40.77 -38.62
N ARG A 8 -29.44 -41.31 -39.08
CA ARG A 8 -29.27 -42.76 -39.13
C ARG A 8 -27.96 -43.33 -38.58
N GLN A 9 -27.37 -42.72 -37.55
CA GLN A 9 -26.23 -43.33 -36.84
C GLN A 9 -26.27 -43.08 -35.34
N SER A 10 -27.33 -43.37 -34.65
CA SER A 10 -27.39 -43.32 -33.19
C SER A 10 -28.37 -44.35 -32.65
N CYS A 11 -28.11 -45.62 -32.89
CA CYS A 11 -28.80 -46.73 -32.21
C CYS A 11 -27.99 -48.01 -32.37
N ALA A 12 -26.91 -48.15 -31.61
CA ALA A 12 -26.33 -49.46 -31.30
C ALA A 12 -25.25 -49.32 -30.26
N SER A 13 -25.58 -49.33 -28.98
CA SER A 13 -24.68 -49.74 -27.87
C SER A 13 -25.47 -49.70 -26.56
N LEU A 14 -26.40 -50.60 -26.39
CA LEU A 14 -26.97 -50.95 -25.09
C LEU A 14 -26.60 -52.39 -24.81
N LEU A 15 -26.21 -52.65 -23.57
CA LEU A 15 -25.91 -53.90 -22.91
C LEU A 15 -24.42 -54.25 -22.72
N ALA A 16 -23.88 -53.64 -21.66
CA ALA A 16 -22.85 -54.29 -20.87
C ALA A 16 -23.29 -54.27 -19.39
N LEU A 17 -23.88 -55.36 -18.94
CA LEU A 17 -24.11 -55.65 -17.53
C LEU A 17 -22.73 -55.73 -16.86
N HIS A 18 -22.38 -54.80 -15.97
CA HIS A 18 -21.25 -54.91 -15.10
C HIS A 18 -21.70 -55.30 -13.69
N ALA A 19 -21.16 -56.39 -13.23
CA ALA A 19 -21.33 -56.94 -11.92
C ALA A 19 -21.08 -55.87 -10.83
N VAL A 20 -22.10 -55.64 -10.01
CA VAL A 20 -21.97 -54.86 -8.78
C VAL A 20 -21.06 -55.63 -7.81
N GLN A 21 -19.78 -55.34 -7.82
CA GLN A 21 -18.88 -55.75 -6.79
C GLN A 21 -19.27 -55.04 -5.50
N ARG A 22 -19.94 -55.74 -4.60
CA ARG A 22 -20.23 -55.29 -3.25
C ARG A 22 -18.90 -55.04 -2.53
N TRP A 23 -18.46 -53.79 -2.51
CA TRP A 23 -17.41 -53.37 -1.56
C TRP A 23 -18.07 -53.36 -0.17
N PRO A 24 -17.36 -53.86 0.86
CA PRO A 24 -17.88 -53.84 2.21
C PRO A 24 -18.06 -52.35 2.58
N LEU A 25 -19.26 -52.03 3.08
CA LEU A 25 -19.57 -50.79 3.71
C LEU A 25 -18.64 -50.67 4.97
N GLY A 26 -17.40 -50.30 4.72
CA GLY A 26 -16.58 -49.75 5.79
C GLY A 26 -17.31 -48.54 6.30
N TRP A 27 -17.64 -48.49 7.56
CA TRP A 27 -18.11 -47.34 8.28
C TRP A 27 -17.15 -46.20 8.02
N GLY A 28 -17.42 -45.42 6.99
CA GLY A 28 -16.69 -44.22 6.71
C GLY A 28 -16.81 -43.35 7.96
N ARG A 29 -15.67 -43.19 8.67
CA ARG A 29 -15.55 -42.06 9.59
C ARG A 29 -16.13 -40.86 8.86
N VAL A 30 -17.14 -40.24 9.42
CA VAL A 30 -17.51 -38.88 9.07
C VAL A 30 -16.19 -38.12 9.24
N ARG A 31 -15.51 -37.79 8.15
CA ARG A 31 -14.31 -36.94 8.20
C ARG A 31 -14.82 -35.67 8.84
N GLY A 32 -14.37 -35.42 10.08
CA GLY A 32 -14.54 -34.12 10.70
C GLY A 32 -14.01 -33.07 9.73
N GLN A 33 -14.60 -31.92 9.73
CA GLN A 33 -14.08 -30.79 8.97
C GLN A 33 -12.60 -30.63 9.31
N ALA A 34 -11.71 -30.56 8.32
CA ALA A 34 -10.29 -30.34 8.56
C ALA A 34 -10.09 -29.11 9.45
N PRO A 35 -9.19 -29.16 10.45
CA PRO A 35 -9.12 -28.11 11.48
C PRO A 35 -8.57 -26.79 10.95
N TRP A 36 -7.91 -26.77 9.77
CA TRP A 36 -7.22 -25.61 9.24
C TRP A 36 -7.62 -25.27 7.80
N LEU A 37 -7.58 -23.98 7.48
CA LEU A 37 -7.70 -23.44 6.13
C LEU A 37 -6.39 -22.73 5.77
N LEU A 38 -5.76 -23.14 4.69
CA LEU A 38 -4.67 -22.42 4.05
C LEU A 38 -5.21 -21.59 2.90
N ILE A 39 -4.85 -20.31 2.87
CA ILE A 39 -5.05 -19.41 1.74
C ILE A 39 -3.72 -19.29 1.01
N PRO A 40 -3.49 -20.01 -0.10
CA PRO A 40 -2.25 -19.91 -0.86
C PRO A 40 -2.13 -18.53 -1.48
N MET A 41 -0.90 -18.08 -1.71
CA MET A 41 -0.61 -16.79 -2.34
C MET A 41 0.31 -16.93 -3.56
N ASP A 42 0.45 -18.16 -4.06
CA ASP A 42 1.12 -18.50 -5.31
C ASP A 42 0.14 -18.44 -6.50
N ASP A 43 0.57 -18.91 -7.66
CA ASP A 43 -0.22 -18.89 -8.91
C ASP A 43 -1.52 -19.71 -8.86
N ALA A 44 -1.72 -20.52 -7.82
CA ALA A 44 -2.98 -21.23 -7.62
C ALA A 44 -4.10 -20.30 -7.11
N GLN A 45 -3.76 -19.17 -6.48
CA GLN A 45 -4.75 -18.24 -5.95
C GLN A 45 -5.49 -17.52 -7.07
N THR A 46 -6.81 -17.46 -6.96
CA THR A 46 -7.67 -16.76 -7.92
C THR A 46 -7.62 -15.24 -7.77
N ASP A 47 -7.50 -14.75 -6.54
CA ASP A 47 -7.47 -13.32 -6.23
C ASP A 47 -6.57 -13.04 -5.02
N HIS A 48 -5.35 -12.61 -5.29
CA HIS A 48 -4.39 -12.28 -4.24
C HIS A 48 -4.86 -11.11 -3.38
N LEU A 49 -5.47 -10.09 -3.98
CA LEU A 49 -5.82 -8.86 -3.25
C LEU A 49 -6.97 -9.13 -2.27
N LYS A 50 -7.99 -9.87 -2.68
CA LYS A 50 -9.10 -10.26 -1.78
C LYS A 50 -8.66 -11.24 -0.68
N ALA A 51 -7.62 -12.04 -0.92
CA ALA A 51 -7.06 -12.94 0.10
C ALA A 51 -6.60 -12.17 1.34
N TYR A 52 -5.97 -10.99 1.18
CA TYR A 52 -5.62 -10.10 2.30
C TYR A 52 -6.86 -9.66 3.09
N GLY A 53 -7.94 -9.34 2.38
CA GLY A 53 -9.20 -8.94 3.00
C GLY A 53 -9.81 -10.06 3.85
N VAL A 54 -9.80 -11.31 3.35
CA VAL A 54 -10.27 -12.47 4.12
C VAL A 54 -9.44 -12.65 5.40
N ALA A 55 -8.10 -12.59 5.29
CA ALA A 55 -7.21 -12.68 6.44
C ALA A 55 -7.46 -11.54 7.44
N PHE A 56 -7.54 -10.29 6.97
CA PHE A 56 -7.80 -9.10 7.79
C PHE A 56 -9.12 -9.23 8.56
N ARG A 57 -10.21 -9.58 7.87
CA ARG A 57 -11.55 -9.73 8.50
C ARG A 57 -11.59 -10.89 9.49
N ALA A 58 -10.86 -11.98 9.24
CA ALA A 58 -10.76 -13.07 10.20
C ALA A 58 -10.07 -12.60 11.49
N VAL A 59 -8.92 -11.92 11.39
CA VAL A 59 -8.21 -11.36 12.55
C VAL A 59 -9.08 -10.32 13.27
N LYS A 60 -9.85 -9.49 12.55
CA LYS A 60 -10.79 -8.52 13.12
C LYS A 60 -11.90 -9.18 13.95
N ARG A 61 -12.30 -10.39 13.60
CA ARG A 61 -13.27 -11.20 14.39
C ARG A 61 -12.61 -11.89 15.60
N GLY A 62 -11.30 -11.76 15.79
CA GLY A 62 -10.55 -12.40 16.87
C GLY A 62 -10.03 -13.81 16.50
N THR A 63 -10.16 -14.22 15.24
CA THR A 63 -9.60 -15.48 14.75
C THR A 63 -8.08 -15.40 14.76
N ARG A 64 -7.40 -16.40 15.30
CA ARG A 64 -5.95 -16.52 15.24
C ARG A 64 -5.54 -16.83 13.80
N ALA A 65 -4.71 -16.00 13.21
CA ALA A 65 -4.17 -16.19 11.89
C ALA A 65 -2.64 -16.20 11.94
N GLU A 66 -2.02 -16.90 11.01
CA GLU A 66 -0.58 -16.87 10.79
C GLU A 66 -0.29 -16.50 9.35
N TRP A 67 0.72 -15.69 9.14
CA TRP A 67 1.24 -15.36 7.83
C TRP A 67 2.52 -16.17 7.58
N PHE A 68 2.46 -17.09 6.64
CA PHE A 68 3.58 -17.94 6.27
C PHE A 68 4.48 -17.26 5.24
N LEU A 69 5.44 -16.48 5.72
CA LEU A 69 6.37 -15.72 4.87
C LEU A 69 7.16 -16.68 3.97
N ASN A 70 7.18 -16.41 2.68
CA ASN A 70 7.83 -17.18 1.61
C ASN A 70 7.30 -18.61 1.40
N TYR A 71 6.44 -19.16 2.26
CA TYR A 71 5.73 -20.38 1.95
C TYR A 71 4.55 -20.08 1.04
N ARG A 72 4.51 -20.75 -0.13
CA ARG A 72 3.50 -20.49 -1.16
C ARG A 72 3.29 -18.98 -1.41
N ASN A 73 4.40 -18.26 -1.54
CA ASN A 73 4.45 -16.80 -1.79
C ASN A 73 3.76 -15.94 -0.72
N GLY A 74 3.75 -16.38 0.54
CA GLY A 74 3.19 -15.63 1.67
C GLY A 74 1.76 -16.03 2.03
N ALA A 75 1.50 -17.34 2.11
CA ALA A 75 0.19 -17.91 2.43
C ALA A 75 -0.30 -17.52 3.82
N PHE A 76 -1.63 -17.50 4.01
CA PHE A 76 -2.24 -17.33 5.32
C PHE A 76 -2.80 -18.65 5.82
N LEU A 77 -2.57 -18.94 7.11
CA LEU A 77 -3.17 -20.08 7.82
C LEU A 77 -4.22 -19.57 8.81
N LEU A 78 -5.40 -20.17 8.79
CA LEU A 78 -6.54 -19.83 9.63
C LEU A 78 -7.18 -21.11 10.19
N PRO A 79 -7.79 -21.10 11.39
CA PRO A 79 -8.69 -22.16 11.80
C PRO A 79 -9.84 -22.32 10.81
N SER A 80 -10.28 -23.56 10.59
CA SER A 80 -11.38 -23.90 9.69
C SER A 80 -12.73 -23.54 10.32
N GLU A 81 -13.03 -22.24 10.40
CA GLU A 81 -14.32 -21.72 10.86
C GLU A 81 -15.29 -21.57 9.69
N SER A 82 -16.54 -21.94 9.86
CA SER A 82 -17.57 -21.83 8.82
C SER A 82 -17.75 -20.40 8.30
N VAL A 83 -17.60 -19.39 9.18
CA VAL A 83 -17.67 -17.96 8.81
C VAL A 83 -16.50 -17.56 7.92
N THR A 84 -15.29 -18.04 8.20
CA THR A 84 -14.09 -17.75 7.40
C THR A 84 -14.15 -18.46 6.05
N ALA A 85 -14.57 -19.73 6.03
CA ALA A 85 -14.76 -20.47 4.78
C ALA A 85 -15.83 -19.83 3.87
N LYS A 86 -16.94 -19.36 4.46
CA LYS A 86 -17.99 -18.64 3.73
C LYS A 86 -17.48 -17.29 3.21
N ASP A 87 -16.75 -16.54 4.00
CA ASP A 87 -16.16 -15.25 3.62
C ASP A 87 -15.21 -15.42 2.42
N ALA A 88 -14.31 -16.41 2.48
CA ALA A 88 -13.41 -16.74 1.36
C ALA A 88 -14.17 -17.13 0.10
N ALA A 89 -15.18 -17.99 0.23
CA ALA A 89 -15.99 -18.41 -0.91
C ALA A 89 -16.76 -17.24 -1.56
N LEU A 90 -17.33 -16.33 -0.75
CA LEU A 90 -18.02 -15.13 -1.26
C LEU A 90 -17.05 -14.14 -1.92
N ALA A 91 -15.82 -14.07 -1.45
CA ALA A 91 -14.78 -13.26 -2.05
C ALA A 91 -14.14 -13.90 -3.30
N GLY A 92 -14.46 -15.15 -3.61
CA GLY A 92 -13.82 -15.90 -4.70
C GLY A 92 -12.38 -16.28 -4.44
N VAL A 93 -11.98 -16.36 -3.15
CA VAL A 93 -10.62 -16.68 -2.71
C VAL A 93 -10.46 -18.19 -2.54
N LEU A 94 -9.45 -18.76 -3.19
CA LEU A 94 -9.12 -20.18 -3.06
C LEU A 94 -8.63 -20.47 -1.63
N THR A 95 -9.14 -21.56 -1.06
CA THR A 95 -8.69 -22.09 0.23
C THR A 95 -8.45 -23.59 0.12
N GLU A 96 -7.48 -24.09 0.87
CA GLU A 96 -7.14 -25.50 0.99
C GLU A 96 -7.38 -25.95 2.43
N ALA A 97 -8.16 -27.02 2.60
CA ALA A 97 -8.39 -27.62 3.91
C ALA A 97 -7.18 -28.49 4.29
N LEU A 98 -6.63 -28.28 5.49
CA LEU A 98 -5.46 -29.02 5.98
C LEU A 98 -5.79 -29.79 7.25
N GLU A 99 -5.33 -31.06 7.27
CA GLU A 99 -5.28 -31.87 8.47
C GLU A 99 -4.01 -31.58 9.29
N GLU A 100 -3.97 -32.01 10.56
CA GLU A 100 -2.85 -31.73 11.47
C GLU A 100 -1.51 -32.29 10.97
N ASP A 101 -1.50 -33.47 10.34
CA ASP A 101 -0.30 -34.07 9.79
C ASP A 101 0.25 -33.29 8.59
N GLN A 102 -0.62 -32.77 7.73
CA GLN A 102 -0.24 -31.89 6.63
C GLN A 102 0.33 -30.57 7.14
N LEU A 103 -0.31 -29.96 8.16
CA LEU A 103 0.21 -28.75 8.78
C LEU A 103 1.59 -29.00 9.43
N ALA A 104 1.79 -30.15 10.08
CA ALA A 104 3.09 -30.50 10.66
C ALA A 104 4.19 -30.61 9.59
N GLN A 105 3.89 -31.16 8.41
CA GLN A 105 4.81 -31.20 7.28
C GLN A 105 5.16 -29.80 6.76
N ILE A 106 4.16 -28.94 6.63
CA ILE A 106 4.35 -27.52 6.21
C ILE A 106 5.26 -26.78 7.21
N ARG A 107 5.01 -26.94 8.52
CA ARG A 107 5.85 -26.34 9.56
C ARG A 107 7.30 -26.83 9.49
N GLY A 108 7.51 -28.12 9.18
CA GLY A 108 8.84 -28.66 8.92
C GLY A 108 9.54 -28.00 7.73
N GLN A 109 8.83 -27.74 6.64
CA GLN A 109 9.37 -27.03 5.48
C GLN A 109 9.71 -25.56 5.83
N ILE A 110 8.83 -24.87 6.54
CA ILE A 110 9.04 -23.49 6.99
C ILE A 110 10.29 -23.41 7.88
N GLN A 111 10.45 -24.36 8.79
CA GLN A 111 11.62 -24.42 9.69
C GLN A 111 12.92 -24.64 8.92
N GLY A 112 12.91 -25.46 7.86
CA GLY A 112 14.09 -25.82 7.07
C GLY A 112 14.54 -24.80 6.04
N GLY A 113 13.65 -23.85 5.61
CA GLY A 113 13.91 -22.89 4.54
C GLY A 113 14.03 -21.44 5.01
N ASN A 114 14.21 -20.50 4.05
CA ASN A 114 14.06 -19.05 4.29
C ASN A 114 12.57 -18.69 4.35
N MET A 115 11.87 -19.23 5.32
CA MET A 115 10.44 -19.05 5.56
C MET A 115 10.20 -18.81 7.05
N ASP A 116 9.07 -18.18 7.39
CA ASP A 116 8.68 -18.01 8.79
C ASP A 116 7.16 -18.01 8.92
N ALA A 117 6.66 -18.34 10.12
CA ALA A 117 5.25 -18.27 10.48
C ALA A 117 5.05 -17.11 11.47
N VAL A 118 4.49 -16.03 10.99
CA VAL A 118 4.27 -14.81 11.78
C VAL A 118 2.82 -14.74 12.24
N PRO A 119 2.54 -14.76 13.55
CA PRO A 119 1.19 -14.55 14.04
C PRO A 119 0.65 -13.16 13.68
N LEU A 120 -0.59 -13.08 13.23
CA LEU A 120 -1.36 -11.84 13.09
C LEU A 120 -2.20 -11.66 14.35
N GLU A 121 -1.88 -10.63 15.15
CA GLU A 121 -2.46 -10.47 16.48
C GLU A 121 -3.72 -9.59 16.47
N LYS A 122 -3.62 -8.36 15.96
CA LYS A 122 -4.71 -7.39 15.93
C LYS A 122 -4.65 -6.62 14.60
N PRO A 123 -5.75 -6.54 13.84
CA PRO A 123 -5.75 -5.73 12.64
C PRO A 123 -5.69 -4.25 13.02
N PRO A 124 -4.95 -3.42 12.27
CA PRO A 124 -4.91 -1.99 12.54
C PRO A 124 -6.26 -1.34 12.31
N LYS A 125 -6.58 -0.32 13.09
CA LYS A 125 -7.64 0.61 12.77
C LYS A 125 -7.08 1.62 11.75
N VAL A 126 -7.64 1.58 10.54
CA VAL A 126 -7.12 2.30 9.37
C VAL A 126 -7.77 3.66 9.23
N ALA A 127 -6.97 4.70 9.04
CA ALA A 127 -7.39 6.02 8.57
C ALA A 127 -6.76 6.33 7.21
N VAL A 128 -7.54 6.94 6.33
CA VAL A 128 -7.06 7.53 5.07
C VAL A 128 -7.24 9.03 5.17
N TYR A 129 -6.14 9.77 5.00
CA TYR A 129 -6.20 11.22 4.95
C TYR A 129 -6.67 11.65 3.56
N ALA A 130 -7.84 12.23 3.50
CA ALA A 130 -8.40 12.73 2.26
C ALA A 130 -9.35 13.90 2.53
N PRO A 131 -9.29 14.99 1.75
CA PRO A 131 -10.27 16.07 1.84
C PRO A 131 -11.66 15.53 1.47
N PRO A 132 -12.72 16.09 2.05
CA PRO A 132 -14.08 15.74 1.67
C PRO A 132 -14.31 16.11 0.19
N ASN A 133 -14.92 15.18 -0.57
CA ASN A 133 -15.21 15.36 -1.99
C ASN A 133 -13.95 15.72 -2.79
N ALA A 134 -13.02 14.80 -2.91
CA ALA A 134 -11.72 14.99 -3.54
C ALA A 134 -11.59 14.40 -4.95
N PRO A 135 -12.45 14.74 -5.93
CA PRO A 135 -12.09 14.54 -7.32
C PRO A 135 -10.97 15.53 -7.69
N PRO A 136 -10.16 15.27 -8.71
CA PRO A 136 -10.33 14.18 -9.68
C PRO A 136 -9.40 12.99 -9.44
N TRP A 137 -8.92 12.79 -8.23
CA TRP A 137 -7.87 11.84 -7.96
C TRP A 137 -8.41 10.50 -7.49
N ASP A 138 -7.83 9.44 -8.01
CA ASP A 138 -7.99 8.10 -7.50
C ASP A 138 -6.87 7.80 -6.51
N ASP A 139 -7.21 7.27 -5.38
CA ASP A 139 -6.26 6.85 -4.38
C ASP A 139 -6.10 5.33 -4.47
N ALA A 140 -4.92 4.89 -4.93
CA ALA A 140 -4.60 3.48 -5.10
C ALA A 140 -4.81 2.66 -3.81
N VAL A 141 -4.50 3.23 -2.65
CA VAL A 141 -4.69 2.54 -1.36
C VAL A 141 -6.16 2.44 -1.02
N THR A 142 -6.94 3.50 -1.24
CA THR A 142 -8.40 3.47 -1.04
C THR A 142 -9.05 2.44 -1.96
N MET A 143 -8.61 2.34 -3.21
CA MET A 143 -9.06 1.31 -4.15
C MET A 143 -8.70 -0.09 -3.65
N ALA A 144 -7.47 -0.32 -3.19
CA ALA A 144 -7.03 -1.59 -2.62
C ALA A 144 -7.85 -2.00 -1.40
N LEU A 145 -8.07 -1.08 -0.46
CA LEU A 145 -8.86 -1.33 0.75
C LEU A 145 -10.31 -1.69 0.41
N ASN A 146 -10.95 -0.92 -0.48
CA ASN A 146 -12.32 -1.19 -0.93
C ASN A 146 -12.41 -2.55 -1.64
N TYR A 147 -11.50 -2.86 -2.56
CA TYR A 147 -11.50 -4.11 -3.30
C TYR A 147 -11.28 -5.33 -2.41
N ALA A 148 -10.36 -5.22 -1.45
CA ALA A 148 -10.10 -6.27 -0.45
C ALA A 148 -11.22 -6.37 0.61
N GLY A 149 -12.11 -5.39 0.71
CA GLY A 149 -13.14 -5.33 1.76
C GLY A 149 -12.55 -5.08 3.14
N ILE A 150 -11.61 -4.15 3.24
CA ILE A 150 -10.99 -3.69 4.48
C ILE A 150 -11.56 -2.32 4.85
N ASP A 151 -12.15 -2.23 6.03
CA ASP A 151 -12.77 -0.98 6.50
C ASP A 151 -11.73 0.07 6.85
N PHE A 152 -12.03 1.32 6.53
CA PHE A 152 -11.22 2.49 6.89
C PHE A 152 -12.11 3.72 7.11
N ASP A 153 -11.59 4.67 7.87
CA ASP A 153 -12.22 5.98 8.06
C ASP A 153 -11.46 7.04 7.24
N LYS A 154 -12.20 7.98 6.62
CA LYS A 154 -11.59 9.17 6.03
C LYS A 154 -11.47 10.27 7.09
N ILE A 155 -10.31 10.89 7.15
CA ILE A 155 -10.02 12.03 8.04
C ILE A 155 -9.30 13.11 7.25
N TRP A 156 -9.39 14.35 7.69
CA TRP A 156 -8.69 15.46 7.07
C TRP A 156 -8.12 16.41 8.12
N ASP A 157 -7.67 17.60 7.72
CA ASP A 157 -6.98 18.57 8.55
C ASP A 157 -7.63 18.79 9.93
N GLY A 158 -8.93 19.05 9.94
CA GLY A 158 -9.66 19.32 11.19
C GLY A 158 -9.62 18.16 12.17
N GLU A 159 -9.78 16.92 11.69
CA GLU A 159 -9.69 15.72 12.54
C GLU A 159 -8.27 15.47 13.02
N VAL A 160 -7.26 15.71 12.15
CA VAL A 160 -5.85 15.55 12.51
C VAL A 160 -5.44 16.55 13.59
N LEU A 161 -5.75 17.84 13.40
CA LEU A 161 -5.49 18.90 14.37
C LEU A 161 -6.32 18.70 15.67
N GLY A 162 -7.54 18.17 15.55
CA GLY A 162 -8.40 17.75 16.67
C GLY A 162 -7.94 16.47 17.39
N GLN A 163 -6.73 15.97 17.07
CA GLN A 163 -6.10 14.80 17.72
C GLN A 163 -6.82 13.46 17.47
N LYS A 164 -7.69 13.36 16.47
CA LYS A 164 -8.42 12.12 16.16
C LYS A 164 -7.46 10.97 15.77
N LEU A 165 -6.24 11.28 15.29
CA LEU A 165 -5.20 10.28 14.97
C LEU A 165 -4.88 9.35 16.16
N ARG A 166 -5.07 9.77 17.41
CA ARG A 166 -4.86 8.92 18.59
C ARG A 166 -5.74 7.67 18.64
N THR A 167 -6.80 7.63 17.83
CA THR A 167 -7.75 6.51 17.80
C THR A 167 -7.46 5.52 16.69
N TYR A 168 -6.41 5.74 15.90
CA TYR A 168 -5.99 4.89 14.79
C TYR A 168 -4.62 4.28 15.04
N ASP A 169 -4.38 3.13 14.38
CA ASP A 169 -3.11 2.43 14.41
C ASP A 169 -2.32 2.67 13.10
N TRP A 170 -3.03 3.03 12.01
CA TRP A 170 -2.50 3.14 10.66
C TRP A 170 -3.06 4.36 9.94
N LEU A 171 -2.19 5.11 9.28
CA LEU A 171 -2.56 6.30 8.50
C LEU A 171 -1.99 6.22 7.09
N HIS A 172 -2.84 6.51 6.09
CA HIS A 172 -2.43 6.68 4.71
C HIS A 172 -2.47 8.13 4.27
N LEU A 173 -1.44 8.53 3.50
CA LEU A 173 -1.33 9.79 2.77
C LEU A 173 -0.99 9.50 1.31
N HIS A 174 -1.58 10.22 0.36
CA HIS A 174 -1.30 9.98 -1.07
C HIS A 174 -0.84 11.24 -1.81
N HIS A 175 -1.78 12.09 -2.23
CA HIS A 175 -1.48 13.25 -3.10
C HIS A 175 -1.33 14.55 -2.35
N GLU A 176 -1.38 14.54 -1.05
CA GLU A 176 -1.41 15.75 -0.28
C GLU A 176 -0.14 16.56 -0.44
N ASP A 177 -0.34 17.86 -0.56
CA ASP A 177 0.72 18.83 -0.53
C ASP A 177 0.77 19.52 0.83
N PHE A 178 1.59 18.98 1.72
CA PHE A 178 1.80 19.56 3.06
C PHE A 178 2.62 20.85 3.06
N THR A 179 3.15 21.26 1.90
CA THR A 179 3.78 22.58 1.76
C THR A 179 2.75 23.71 1.55
N GLY A 180 1.51 23.35 1.21
CA GLY A 180 0.43 24.30 0.97
C GLY A 180 0.51 25.04 -0.37
N GLN A 181 1.28 24.52 -1.33
CA GLN A 181 1.45 25.11 -2.66
C GLN A 181 0.45 24.57 -3.70
N TYR A 182 -0.57 23.84 -3.27
CA TYR A 182 -1.62 23.27 -4.13
C TYR A 182 -1.04 22.35 -5.23
N SER A 183 -0.11 21.48 -4.89
CA SER A 183 0.62 20.59 -5.79
C SER A 183 1.34 21.33 -6.93
N LYS A 184 1.63 22.62 -6.74
CA LYS A 184 2.18 23.53 -7.76
C LYS A 184 1.37 23.60 -9.06
N PHE A 185 0.09 23.27 -8.99
CA PHE A 185 -0.81 23.31 -10.14
C PHE A 185 -1.41 24.70 -10.41
N PHE A 186 -1.25 25.62 -9.46
CA PHE A 186 -1.94 26.92 -9.51
C PHE A 186 -1.70 27.67 -10.81
N LEU A 187 -0.47 27.72 -11.31
CA LEU A 187 -0.15 28.47 -12.53
C LEU A 187 -0.52 27.71 -13.82
N ASN A 188 -0.46 26.41 -13.80
CA ASN A 188 -0.72 25.57 -14.99
C ASN A 188 -2.21 25.29 -15.20
N TYR A 189 -3.01 25.32 -14.12
CA TYR A 189 -4.43 24.99 -14.12
C TYR A 189 -5.29 26.09 -13.51
N ALA A 190 -4.78 27.33 -13.47
CA ALA A 190 -5.53 28.49 -12.95
C ALA A 190 -6.89 28.59 -13.63
N GLY A 191 -7.98 28.60 -12.87
CA GLY A 191 -9.33 28.63 -13.39
C GLY A 191 -9.97 27.28 -13.67
N ALA A 192 -9.24 26.16 -13.58
CA ALA A 192 -9.85 24.83 -13.59
C ALA A 192 -10.78 24.68 -12.36
N PRO A 193 -12.06 24.29 -12.52
CA PRO A 193 -13.01 24.24 -11.41
C PRO A 193 -12.51 23.41 -10.21
N TRP A 194 -11.93 22.26 -10.47
CA TRP A 194 -11.39 21.39 -9.42
C TRP A 194 -10.26 22.06 -8.60
N LEU A 195 -9.38 22.85 -9.25
CA LEU A 195 -8.32 23.58 -8.56
C LEU A 195 -8.87 24.74 -7.74
N VAL A 196 -9.82 25.48 -8.30
CA VAL A 196 -10.52 26.57 -7.59
C VAL A 196 -11.18 26.03 -6.33
N ASP A 197 -11.87 24.87 -6.42
CA ASP A 197 -12.51 24.22 -5.29
C ASP A 197 -11.46 23.73 -4.26
N MET A 198 -10.34 23.19 -4.71
CA MET A 198 -9.23 22.78 -3.84
C MET A 198 -8.68 23.99 -3.07
N VAL A 199 -8.36 25.08 -3.75
CA VAL A 199 -7.82 26.30 -3.12
C VAL A 199 -8.82 26.87 -2.11
N ASN A 200 -10.09 27.01 -2.48
CA ASN A 200 -11.12 27.56 -1.61
C ASN A 200 -11.32 26.71 -0.36
N ARG A 201 -11.36 25.37 -0.52
CA ARG A 201 -11.51 24.42 0.58
C ARG A 201 -10.35 24.49 1.56
N ASN A 202 -9.09 24.47 1.07
CA ASN A 202 -7.92 24.58 1.92
C ASN A 202 -7.86 25.92 2.66
N ARG A 203 -8.15 27.04 1.97
CA ARG A 203 -8.22 28.36 2.62
C ARG A 203 -9.30 28.44 3.69
N ALA A 204 -10.49 27.94 3.41
CA ALA A 204 -11.57 27.88 4.39
C ALA A 204 -11.19 27.00 5.60
N MET A 205 -10.51 25.90 5.39
CA MET A 205 -10.03 25.02 6.47
C MET A 205 -9.00 25.76 7.31
N ALA A 206 -7.94 26.32 6.73
CA ALA A 206 -6.93 27.06 7.47
C ALA A 206 -7.55 28.19 8.30
N GLN A 207 -8.47 28.97 7.72
CA GLN A 207 -9.18 30.04 8.40
C GLN A 207 -10.02 29.51 9.57
N SER A 208 -10.76 28.40 9.38
CA SER A 208 -11.61 27.80 10.42
C SER A 208 -10.82 27.29 11.61
N GLN A 209 -9.58 26.87 11.37
CA GLN A 209 -8.64 26.40 12.40
C GLN A 209 -7.79 27.54 13.00
N GLY A 210 -7.99 28.78 12.57
CA GLY A 210 -7.29 29.97 13.08
C GLY A 210 -5.87 30.16 12.57
N PHE A 211 -5.50 29.52 11.46
CA PHE A 211 -4.19 29.72 10.84
C PHE A 211 -4.17 30.91 9.87
N PRO A 212 -3.03 31.61 9.79
CA PRO A 212 -2.90 32.77 8.91
C PRO A 212 -2.84 32.41 7.42
N SER A 213 -2.42 31.18 7.09
CA SER A 213 -2.26 30.71 5.71
C SER A 213 -2.37 29.18 5.61
N VAL A 214 -2.59 28.68 4.39
CA VAL A 214 -2.62 27.24 4.10
C VAL A 214 -1.27 26.58 4.39
N PRO A 215 -0.09 27.12 4.00
CA PRO A 215 1.19 26.56 4.39
C PRO A 215 1.38 26.43 5.91
N ALA A 216 0.93 27.42 6.68
CA ALA A 216 1.02 27.36 8.13
C ALA A 216 0.15 26.26 8.74
N GLU A 217 -1.06 26.08 8.22
CA GLU A 217 -1.98 25.03 8.64
C GLU A 217 -1.47 23.63 8.25
N LYS A 218 -1.07 23.43 6.98
CA LYS A 218 -0.55 22.15 6.48
C LYS A 218 0.70 21.70 7.23
N ARG A 219 1.56 22.64 7.60
CA ARG A 219 2.71 22.34 8.45
C ARG A 219 2.29 21.86 9.85
N ALA A 220 1.28 22.47 10.46
CA ALA A 220 0.78 22.01 11.76
C ALA A 220 0.18 20.59 11.64
N VAL A 221 -0.49 20.28 10.54
CA VAL A 221 -0.98 18.93 10.22
C VAL A 221 0.20 17.96 10.06
N ALA A 222 1.24 18.33 9.31
CA ALA A 222 2.45 17.50 9.15
C ALA A 222 3.11 17.18 10.49
N VAL A 223 3.25 18.17 11.39
CA VAL A 223 3.74 17.95 12.75
C VAL A 223 2.84 17.02 13.57
N ALA A 224 1.53 17.15 13.45
CA ALA A 224 0.60 16.25 14.13
C ALA A 224 0.72 14.80 13.62
N ILE A 225 0.96 14.61 12.33
CA ILE A 225 1.23 13.30 11.70
C ILE A 225 2.56 12.73 12.20
N ALA A 226 3.65 13.50 12.21
CA ALA A 226 4.93 13.05 12.75
C ALA A 226 4.80 12.64 14.23
N ASN A 227 4.06 13.38 15.03
CA ASN A 227 3.76 13.05 16.43
C ASN A 227 2.89 11.79 16.56
N PHE A 228 2.03 11.47 15.58
CA PHE A 228 1.31 10.20 15.55
C PHE A 228 2.28 9.03 15.38
N VAL A 229 3.22 9.13 14.45
CA VAL A 229 4.28 8.12 14.26
C VAL A 229 5.14 8.00 15.52
N GLU A 230 5.61 9.13 16.07
CA GLU A 230 6.45 9.15 17.28
C GLU A 230 5.82 8.35 18.45
N ARG A 231 4.49 8.38 18.57
CA ARG A 231 3.75 7.65 19.61
C ARG A 231 3.40 6.21 19.30
N GLY A 232 3.89 5.64 18.19
CA GLY A 232 3.70 4.23 17.85
C GLY A 232 2.75 3.98 16.67
N GLY A 233 2.25 5.03 16.01
CA GLY A 233 1.45 4.90 14.79
C GLY A 233 2.28 4.40 13.61
N PHE A 234 1.60 3.76 12.67
CA PHE A 234 2.18 3.38 11.39
C PHE A 234 1.70 4.33 10.28
N LEU A 235 2.65 4.94 9.58
CA LEU A 235 2.38 5.82 8.45
C LEU A 235 2.75 5.14 7.14
N PHE A 236 1.80 5.07 6.20
CA PHE A 236 2.06 4.67 4.82
C PHE A 236 1.75 5.83 3.88
N ALA A 237 2.77 6.35 3.20
CA ALA A 237 2.61 7.45 2.27
C ALA A 237 3.04 7.06 0.85
N MET A 238 2.32 7.60 -0.14
CA MET A 238 2.60 7.43 -1.57
C MET A 238 2.67 8.78 -2.27
N CYS A 239 3.23 8.79 -3.46
CA CYS A 239 3.25 9.93 -4.38
C CYS A 239 3.75 11.23 -3.72
N THR A 240 3.08 12.34 -3.98
CA THR A 240 3.44 13.69 -3.49
C THR A 240 3.56 13.78 -1.97
N ALA A 241 2.72 13.07 -1.25
CA ALA A 241 2.70 13.15 0.21
C ALA A 241 4.02 12.69 0.86
N THR A 242 4.78 11.81 0.21
CA THR A 242 6.07 11.32 0.71
C THR A 242 7.10 12.44 0.85
N GLU A 243 7.19 13.28 -0.17
CA GLU A 243 8.14 14.39 -0.23
C GLU A 243 7.63 15.61 0.53
N THR A 244 6.37 16.00 0.30
CA THR A 244 5.82 17.24 0.84
C THR A 244 5.64 17.21 2.35
N LEU A 245 5.41 16.03 2.95
CA LEU A 245 5.39 15.85 4.39
C LEU A 245 6.74 16.23 5.02
N ASP A 246 7.82 15.66 4.50
CA ASP A 246 9.17 15.91 5.00
C ASP A 246 9.62 17.36 4.74
N LEU A 247 9.26 17.93 3.58
CA LEU A 247 9.51 19.34 3.30
C LEU A 247 8.78 20.24 4.29
N ALA A 248 7.51 19.97 4.59
CA ALA A 248 6.74 20.74 5.57
C ALA A 248 7.36 20.64 6.99
N LEU A 249 7.82 19.46 7.40
CA LEU A 249 8.50 19.27 8.69
C LEU A 249 9.83 20.04 8.75
N ALA A 250 10.62 19.96 7.67
CA ALA A 250 11.93 20.62 7.59
C ALA A 250 11.83 22.14 7.43
N ALA A 251 10.73 22.66 6.88
CA ALA A 251 10.50 24.11 6.65
C ALA A 251 10.10 24.89 7.92
N ASP A 252 10.52 24.44 9.10
CA ASP A 252 10.19 25.11 10.36
C ASP A 252 10.79 26.52 10.46
N GLY A 253 9.95 27.52 10.32
CA GLY A 253 10.34 28.94 10.30
C GLY A 253 10.96 29.39 8.98
N VAL A 254 10.80 28.61 7.91
CA VAL A 254 11.26 28.91 6.55
C VAL A 254 10.06 28.96 5.61
N ASP A 255 9.91 30.06 4.86
CA ASP A 255 8.89 30.17 3.83
C ASP A 255 9.38 29.54 2.53
N ILE A 256 8.75 28.43 2.14
CA ILE A 256 9.03 27.69 0.91
C ILE A 256 7.87 27.78 -0.09
N ALA A 257 6.79 28.50 0.25
CA ALA A 257 5.61 28.63 -0.57
C ALA A 257 5.67 29.86 -1.46
N ALA A 258 5.19 29.74 -2.69
CA ALA A 258 5.08 30.89 -3.58
C ALA A 258 4.00 31.86 -3.11
N ALA A 259 4.16 33.15 -3.37
CA ALA A 259 3.26 34.23 -2.91
C ALA A 259 1.79 34.03 -3.28
N TYR A 260 1.44 33.27 -4.31
CA TYR A 260 0.06 32.94 -4.62
C TYR A 260 -0.61 32.03 -3.58
N SER A 261 0.19 31.29 -2.81
CA SER A 261 -0.30 30.37 -1.78
C SER A 261 -0.70 31.09 -0.49
N ASP A 262 0.14 32.01 -0.02
CA ASP A 262 -0.01 32.65 1.30
C ASP A 262 0.11 34.17 1.30
N GLY A 263 0.44 34.78 0.16
CA GLY A 263 0.59 36.23 0.00
C GLY A 263 1.95 36.79 0.36
N THR A 264 2.92 35.90 0.79
CA THR A 264 4.29 36.30 1.16
C THR A 264 5.30 35.80 0.13
N PRO A 265 6.43 36.50 -0.08
CA PRO A 265 7.48 35.97 -0.96
C PRO A 265 8.23 34.84 -0.28
N MET A 266 8.57 33.79 -1.06
CA MET A 266 9.43 32.71 -0.59
C MET A 266 10.77 33.24 -0.03
N ASP A 267 11.29 32.55 0.96
CA ASP A 267 12.63 32.84 1.47
C ASP A 267 13.70 32.54 0.38
N PRO A 268 14.48 33.53 -0.05
CA PRO A 268 15.45 33.37 -1.15
C PRO A 268 16.56 32.36 -0.84
N ASN A 269 16.79 32.05 0.41
CA ASN A 269 17.79 31.06 0.88
C ASN A 269 17.11 29.85 1.54
N ALA A 270 15.90 29.51 1.17
CA ALA A 270 15.10 28.48 1.79
C ALA A 270 15.87 27.17 1.95
N SER A 271 16.47 26.63 0.87
CA SER A 271 17.19 25.35 0.90
C SER A 271 18.26 25.29 1.98
N ALA A 272 18.99 26.39 2.22
CA ALA A 272 20.06 26.45 3.23
C ALA A 272 19.54 26.56 4.67
N LYS A 273 18.25 26.91 4.85
CA LYS A 273 17.62 27.11 6.17
C LYS A 273 16.77 25.93 6.61
N MET A 274 16.55 24.95 5.75
CA MET A 274 15.76 23.75 6.06
C MET A 274 16.33 22.99 7.26
N LYS A 275 15.45 22.59 8.16
CA LYS A 275 15.79 21.82 9.38
C LYS A 275 15.57 20.34 9.13
N TRP A 276 16.45 19.73 8.38
CA TRP A 276 16.33 18.34 7.94
C TRP A 276 16.34 17.30 9.07
N ASP A 277 16.79 17.66 10.25
CA ASP A 277 16.69 16.81 11.44
C ASP A 277 15.23 16.50 11.81
N ARG A 278 14.28 17.36 11.45
CA ARG A 278 12.84 17.19 11.67
C ARG A 278 12.14 16.29 10.65
N ALA A 279 12.70 16.12 9.46
CA ALA A 279 12.15 15.24 8.43
C ALA A 279 12.25 13.77 8.85
N LEU A 280 11.39 12.91 8.30
CA LEU A 280 11.40 11.47 8.58
C LEU A 280 12.48 10.75 7.76
N ALA A 281 12.44 10.90 6.44
CA ALA A 281 13.21 10.11 5.47
C ALA A 281 14.42 10.85 4.88
N PHE A 282 14.28 12.17 4.65
CA PHE A 282 15.20 12.89 3.78
C PHE A 282 16.09 13.90 4.51
N HIS A 283 17.20 14.27 3.86
CA HIS A 283 18.11 15.31 4.32
C HIS A 283 18.82 15.99 3.13
N ASN A 284 19.26 17.23 3.34
CA ASN A 284 20.11 17.99 2.40
C ASN A 284 19.57 18.12 0.97
N ALA A 285 18.26 17.98 0.76
CA ALA A 285 17.66 18.17 -0.54
C ALA A 285 17.69 19.64 -0.98
N GLN A 286 17.78 19.85 -2.28
CA GLN A 286 17.71 21.17 -2.89
C GLN A 286 16.28 21.44 -3.35
N LEU A 287 15.68 22.54 -2.87
CA LEU A 287 14.33 22.92 -3.23
C LEU A 287 14.26 23.44 -4.67
N GLU A 288 13.22 23.04 -5.38
CA GLU A 288 12.81 23.70 -6.62
C GLU A 288 11.83 24.83 -6.27
N LEU A 289 12.30 26.07 -6.37
CA LEU A 289 11.52 27.24 -5.96
C LEU A 289 10.67 27.84 -7.09
N SER A 290 10.81 27.37 -8.35
CA SER A 290 9.97 27.82 -9.44
C SER A 290 8.51 27.41 -9.22
N PRO A 291 7.57 28.36 -9.23
CA PRO A 291 6.15 28.03 -9.07
C PRO A 291 5.53 27.42 -10.32
N THR A 292 6.25 27.40 -11.45
CA THR A 292 5.77 26.87 -12.73
C THR A 292 6.16 25.43 -12.99
N ILE A 293 7.07 24.89 -12.18
CA ILE A 293 7.58 23.53 -12.30
C ILE A 293 6.89 22.69 -11.22
N PRO A 294 6.12 21.63 -11.56
CA PRO A 294 5.42 20.78 -10.60
C PRO A 294 6.37 19.77 -9.94
N VAL A 295 7.49 20.28 -9.42
CA VAL A 295 8.54 19.56 -8.67
C VAL A 295 8.83 20.36 -7.43
N TYR A 296 9.07 19.71 -6.30
CA TYR A 296 9.32 20.38 -5.03
C TYR A 296 10.81 20.45 -4.69
N SER A 297 11.56 19.39 -5.00
CA SER A 297 12.98 19.30 -4.71
C SER A 297 13.67 18.22 -5.55
N ASP A 298 14.97 18.04 -5.34
CA ASP A 298 15.75 16.94 -5.91
C ASP A 298 15.60 15.61 -5.11
N ILE A 299 14.60 15.52 -4.23
CA ILE A 299 14.19 14.25 -3.62
C ILE A 299 13.61 13.33 -4.71
N ASP A 300 12.70 13.84 -5.55
CA ASP A 300 12.17 13.04 -6.66
C ASP A 300 13.26 12.76 -7.71
N GLY A 301 13.61 11.49 -7.86
CA GLY A 301 14.59 11.04 -8.85
C GLY A 301 14.16 11.23 -10.29
N HIS A 302 12.85 11.23 -10.55
CA HIS A 302 12.25 11.43 -11.87
C HIS A 302 11.70 12.85 -12.04
N GLN A 303 12.49 13.85 -11.76
CA GLN A 303 12.07 15.26 -11.89
C GLN A 303 11.57 15.58 -13.31
N VAL A 304 10.57 16.47 -13.41
CA VAL A 304 9.89 16.81 -14.68
C VAL A 304 10.85 17.13 -15.81
N ASN A 305 11.92 17.86 -15.53
CA ASN A 305 12.90 18.29 -16.53
C ASN A 305 14.13 17.38 -16.63
N SER A 306 14.17 16.28 -15.86
CA SER A 306 15.30 15.35 -15.94
C SER A 306 15.23 14.51 -17.22
N PRO A 307 16.38 14.15 -17.81
CA PRO A 307 16.40 13.23 -18.95
C PRO A 307 15.76 11.89 -18.61
N GLU A 308 15.92 11.44 -17.39
CA GLU A 308 15.40 10.17 -16.87
C GLU A 308 13.88 10.15 -16.91
N ARG A 309 13.19 11.24 -16.53
CA ARG A 309 11.72 11.33 -16.59
C ARG A 309 11.18 11.24 -18.04
N ARG A 310 11.98 11.55 -19.03
CA ARG A 310 11.61 11.45 -20.45
C ARG A 310 11.79 10.03 -21.02
N GLN A 311 12.47 9.16 -20.30
CA GLN A 311 12.63 7.76 -20.67
C GLN A 311 11.32 7.00 -20.39
N PRO A 312 11.04 5.93 -21.15
CA PRO A 312 10.00 5.00 -20.76
C PRO A 312 10.24 4.50 -19.33
N LEU A 313 9.17 4.29 -18.57
CA LEU A 313 9.28 3.67 -17.26
C LEU A 313 9.92 2.29 -17.40
N GLY A 314 10.84 2.00 -16.49
CA GLY A 314 11.51 0.71 -16.40
C GLY A 314 10.76 -0.25 -15.48
N SER A 315 11.51 -0.86 -14.62
CA SER A 315 11.01 -1.71 -13.54
C SER A 315 11.87 -1.52 -12.31
N PHE A 316 11.30 -1.72 -11.16
CA PHE A 316 12.06 -1.73 -9.91
C PHE A 316 12.11 -3.15 -9.32
N THR A 317 13.11 -3.40 -8.49
CA THR A 317 13.37 -4.72 -7.91
C THR A 317 13.29 -4.63 -6.39
N LEU A 318 12.51 -5.53 -5.79
CA LEU A 318 12.47 -5.70 -4.34
C LEU A 318 13.78 -6.32 -3.86
N PHE A 319 14.31 -5.83 -2.76
CA PHE A 319 15.47 -6.45 -2.13
C PHE A 319 15.16 -7.85 -1.61
N ASN A 320 16.13 -8.72 -1.71
CA ASN A 320 16.08 -10.02 -1.05
C ASN A 320 16.07 -9.81 0.47
N PHE A 321 15.29 -10.63 1.15
CA PHE A 321 15.18 -10.57 2.60
C PHE A 321 15.24 -11.97 3.22
N SER A 322 15.60 -11.99 4.50
CA SER A 322 15.46 -13.19 5.33
C SER A 322 14.12 -13.17 6.04
N ALA A 323 13.25 -14.13 5.70
CA ALA A 323 11.98 -14.26 6.38
C ALA A 323 12.11 -14.48 7.90
N LYS A 324 13.28 -14.96 8.36
CA LYS A 324 13.55 -15.28 9.77
C LYS A 324 14.17 -14.14 10.57
N ILE A 325 14.93 -13.25 9.92
CA ILE A 325 15.78 -12.28 10.60
C ILE A 325 15.28 -10.85 10.36
N ASP A 326 14.89 -10.52 9.13
CA ASP A 326 14.57 -9.14 8.78
C ASP A 326 13.28 -8.66 9.47
N PRO A 327 13.33 -7.51 10.15
CA PRO A 327 12.19 -6.97 10.88
C PRO A 327 11.03 -6.56 9.95
N VAL A 328 11.35 -6.24 8.70
CA VAL A 328 10.39 -5.79 7.68
C VAL A 328 10.01 -6.86 6.66
N ALA A 329 10.31 -8.12 6.96
CA ALA A 329 10.07 -9.24 6.04
C ALA A 329 8.63 -9.29 5.49
N THR A 330 7.63 -8.93 6.30
CA THR A 330 6.21 -8.90 5.88
C THR A 330 5.91 -7.85 4.80
N MET A 331 6.69 -6.77 4.70
CA MET A 331 6.55 -5.76 3.66
C MET A 331 7.00 -6.25 2.29
N LEU A 332 7.91 -7.24 2.27
CA LEU A 332 8.54 -7.77 1.05
C LEU A 332 8.00 -9.13 0.62
N VAL A 333 7.14 -9.73 1.44
CA VAL A 333 6.66 -11.10 1.26
C VAL A 333 5.71 -11.20 0.08
N GLN A 334 6.24 -11.29 -1.10
CA GLN A 334 5.38 -11.62 -2.23
C GLN A 334 6.06 -12.35 -3.36
N ASN A 335 7.20 -12.79 -3.22
CA ASN A 335 8.13 -13.49 -4.10
C ASN A 335 7.61 -14.20 -5.36
N HIS A 336 6.32 -14.07 -5.71
CA HIS A 336 5.84 -14.48 -7.01
C HIS A 336 6.35 -13.54 -8.12
N ARG A 337 6.66 -12.27 -7.77
CA ARG A 337 7.34 -11.31 -8.66
C ARG A 337 8.24 -10.39 -7.85
N GLN A 338 9.54 -10.56 -8.00
CA GLN A 338 10.54 -9.67 -7.41
C GLN A 338 10.74 -8.40 -8.23
N VAL A 339 10.60 -8.50 -9.54
CA VAL A 339 10.68 -7.36 -10.48
C VAL A 339 9.27 -6.89 -10.78
N ILE A 340 9.02 -5.61 -10.55
CA ILE A 340 7.71 -4.98 -10.63
C ILE A 340 7.77 -3.85 -11.66
N PRO A 341 6.79 -3.74 -12.59
CA PRO A 341 6.71 -2.60 -13.49
C PRO A 341 6.66 -1.29 -12.73
N ASP A 342 7.42 -0.29 -13.18
CA ASP A 342 7.41 1.03 -12.58
C ASP A 342 6.20 1.85 -13.03
N PHE A 343 5.84 2.86 -12.25
CA PHE A 343 4.69 3.74 -12.49
C PHE A 343 4.99 5.14 -11.97
N TYR A 344 4.44 6.13 -12.64
CA TYR A 344 4.65 7.54 -12.32
C TYR A 344 3.79 8.02 -11.13
N GLY A 345 4.15 9.18 -10.64
CA GLY A 345 3.44 10.04 -9.73
C GLY A 345 4.07 11.43 -9.79
N LEU A 346 3.61 12.36 -9.00
CA LEU A 346 4.29 13.64 -8.83
C LEU A 346 5.66 13.45 -8.17
N THR A 347 5.72 12.56 -7.17
CA THR A 347 6.98 12.01 -6.65
C THR A 347 7.04 10.53 -7.00
N THR A 348 7.83 10.20 -8.01
CA THR A 348 7.88 8.85 -8.59
C THR A 348 8.87 7.93 -7.86
N SER A 349 10.00 8.49 -7.42
CA SER A 349 11.09 7.77 -6.78
C SER A 349 11.89 8.72 -5.91
N PHE A 350 12.80 8.18 -5.11
CA PHE A 350 13.59 8.96 -4.16
C PHE A 350 15.07 8.93 -4.52
N THR A 351 15.67 10.10 -4.73
CA THR A 351 17.11 10.21 -5.00
C THR A 351 17.92 9.70 -3.82
N ARG A 352 18.75 8.69 -4.03
CA ARG A 352 19.49 7.99 -2.97
C ARG A 352 20.34 8.93 -2.11
N LYS A 353 20.95 9.98 -2.69
CA LYS A 353 21.78 10.95 -1.96
C LYS A 353 21.03 11.78 -0.91
N THR A 354 19.68 11.87 -1.03
CA THR A 354 18.84 12.62 -0.08
C THR A 354 18.31 11.76 1.07
N LEU A 355 18.53 10.46 1.06
CA LEU A 355 18.06 9.57 2.12
C LEU A 355 18.93 9.71 3.38
N LYS A 356 18.29 9.81 4.54
CA LYS A 356 18.98 9.69 5.82
C LYS A 356 19.64 8.32 5.97
N PRO A 357 20.79 8.21 6.66
CA PRO A 357 21.47 6.91 6.87
C PRO A 357 20.64 5.86 7.61
N SER A 358 19.62 6.27 8.36
CA SER A 358 18.71 5.38 9.11
C SER A 358 17.62 4.77 8.25
N VAL A 359 17.48 5.19 6.99
CA VAL A 359 16.44 4.70 6.08
C VAL A 359 16.77 3.33 5.54
N THR A 360 15.84 2.40 5.65
CA THR A 360 15.91 1.07 5.03
C THR A 360 15.32 1.13 3.64
N VAL A 361 16.12 0.78 2.63
CA VAL A 361 15.64 0.66 1.23
C VAL A 361 15.03 -0.73 1.03
N LEU A 362 13.82 -0.79 0.49
CA LEU A 362 13.07 -2.02 0.24
C LEU A 362 13.00 -2.38 -1.24
N ALA A 363 13.08 -1.38 -2.12
CA ALA A 363 13.11 -1.59 -3.57
C ALA A 363 13.87 -0.47 -4.29
N GLU A 364 14.51 -0.83 -5.39
CA GLU A 364 15.27 0.10 -6.23
C GLU A 364 15.17 -0.25 -7.72
N GLU A 365 15.44 0.72 -8.57
CA GLU A 365 15.73 0.45 -9.98
C GLU A 365 17.22 0.10 -10.10
N PRO A 366 17.57 -1.09 -10.59
CA PRO A 366 18.97 -1.53 -10.66
C PRO A 366 19.84 -0.62 -11.52
N GLY A 367 20.90 -0.07 -10.93
CA GLY A 367 21.83 0.84 -11.59
C GLY A 367 21.39 2.30 -11.66
N ALA A 368 20.20 2.65 -11.19
CA ALA A 368 19.75 4.03 -11.07
C ALA A 368 20.20 4.69 -9.75
N PRO A 369 20.34 6.04 -9.75
CA PRO A 369 20.69 6.78 -8.53
C PRO A 369 19.51 7.01 -7.57
N TRP A 370 18.37 6.38 -7.80
CA TRP A 370 17.15 6.49 -7.01
C TRP A 370 16.62 5.15 -6.53
N VAL A 371 15.70 5.22 -5.57
CA VAL A 371 15.02 4.08 -4.97
C VAL A 371 13.51 4.31 -4.98
N LYS A 372 12.73 3.23 -4.93
CA LYS A 372 11.27 3.28 -5.10
C LYS A 372 10.48 3.14 -3.79
N TYR A 373 10.99 2.35 -2.86
CA TYR A 373 10.28 1.91 -1.68
C TYR A 373 11.21 1.92 -0.49
N ILE A 374 10.87 2.69 0.55
CA ILE A 374 11.71 2.95 1.71
C ILE A 374 10.91 2.88 3.01
N HIS A 375 11.59 2.52 4.09
CA HIS A 375 11.02 2.36 5.41
C HIS A 375 11.93 2.96 6.49
N GLY A 376 11.34 3.39 7.60
CA GLY A 376 12.10 3.87 8.75
C GLY A 376 11.29 3.89 10.03
N GLU A 377 11.98 4.22 11.10
CA GLU A 377 11.42 4.37 12.45
C GLU A 377 11.39 5.85 12.85
N HIS A 378 10.41 6.23 13.67
CA HIS A 378 10.36 7.53 14.30
C HIS A 378 9.70 7.39 15.69
N GLY A 379 10.49 7.59 16.75
CA GLY A 379 10.03 7.35 18.11
C GLY A 379 9.66 5.88 18.34
N GLN A 380 8.41 5.61 18.68
CA GLN A 380 7.87 4.25 18.91
C GLN A 380 7.19 3.66 17.68
N GLY A 381 6.96 4.45 16.65
CA GLY A 381 6.27 4.04 15.43
C GLY A 381 7.20 3.92 14.23
N THR A 382 6.59 3.61 13.11
CA THR A 382 7.28 3.38 11.85
C THR A 382 6.55 4.05 10.71
N TRP A 383 7.28 4.31 9.63
CA TRP A 383 6.74 4.89 8.41
C TRP A 383 7.28 4.15 7.19
N THR A 384 6.52 4.18 6.12
CA THR A 384 6.90 3.61 4.82
C THR A 384 6.49 4.57 3.72
N PHE A 385 7.41 4.89 2.82
CA PHE A 385 7.17 5.72 1.65
C PHE A 385 7.34 4.90 0.38
N PHE A 386 6.36 5.00 -0.51
CA PHE A 386 6.34 4.32 -1.80
C PHE A 386 6.15 5.36 -2.92
N GLY A 387 7.14 5.51 -3.78
CA GLY A 387 7.10 6.46 -4.88
C GLY A 387 6.10 6.04 -5.95
N GLY A 388 5.54 7.02 -6.68
CA GLY A 388 4.53 6.78 -7.70
C GLY A 388 3.12 6.72 -7.17
N HIS A 389 2.15 6.64 -8.10
CA HIS A 389 0.73 6.81 -7.82
C HIS A 389 -0.03 5.47 -7.83
N ASP A 390 -0.25 4.89 -9.01
CA ASP A 390 -1.05 3.68 -9.20
C ASP A 390 -0.23 2.57 -9.85
N PRO A 391 -0.07 1.41 -9.18
CA PRO A 391 0.70 0.29 -9.70
C PRO A 391 0.24 -0.31 -11.03
N GLU A 392 -1.02 -0.10 -11.42
CA GLU A 392 -1.59 -0.65 -12.67
C GLU A 392 -1.94 0.44 -13.69
N ASP A 393 -1.76 1.70 -13.32
CA ASP A 393 -1.83 2.85 -14.23
C ASP A 393 -0.45 3.52 -14.34
N PRO A 394 0.44 3.05 -15.23
CA PRO A 394 1.84 3.46 -15.25
C PRO A 394 2.05 4.93 -15.59
N GLN A 395 1.09 5.60 -16.18
CA GLN A 395 1.19 7.00 -16.62
C GLN A 395 -0.02 7.86 -16.19
N HIS A 396 -0.56 7.56 -15.02
CA HIS A 396 -1.75 8.20 -14.49
C HIS A 396 -1.75 9.73 -14.69
N GLN A 397 -2.86 10.24 -15.23
CA GLN A 397 -3.08 11.66 -15.48
C GLN A 397 -4.38 12.14 -14.82
N ILE A 398 -4.46 13.46 -14.61
CA ILE A 398 -5.67 14.08 -14.05
C ILE A 398 -6.85 13.80 -14.99
N GLY A 399 -7.88 13.13 -14.46
CA GLY A 399 -9.12 12.83 -15.18
C GLY A 399 -9.14 11.44 -15.84
N ASP A 400 -8.11 10.64 -15.67
CA ASP A 400 -8.15 9.23 -16.05
C ASP A 400 -9.24 8.47 -15.28
N VAL A 401 -9.74 7.41 -15.89
CA VAL A 401 -10.72 6.53 -15.24
C VAL A 401 -10.02 5.73 -14.15
N PRO A 402 -10.64 5.57 -12.96
CA PRO A 402 -10.07 4.75 -11.90
C PRO A 402 -9.71 3.33 -12.34
N THR A 403 -8.60 2.81 -11.86
CA THR A 403 -8.18 1.44 -12.13
C THR A 403 -9.22 0.43 -11.63
N ASP A 404 -9.69 -0.45 -12.52
CA ASP A 404 -10.55 -1.57 -12.14
C ASP A 404 -9.71 -2.76 -11.64
N LEU A 405 -9.59 -2.90 -10.31
CA LEU A 405 -8.80 -3.95 -9.69
C LEU A 405 -9.32 -5.37 -9.96
N SER A 406 -10.55 -5.51 -10.45
CA SER A 406 -11.05 -6.83 -10.87
C SER A 406 -10.32 -7.37 -12.11
N LEU A 407 -9.69 -6.50 -12.87
CA LEU A 407 -8.82 -6.85 -14.00
C LEU A 407 -7.37 -7.15 -13.57
N HIS A 408 -7.01 -6.82 -12.33
CA HIS A 408 -5.66 -6.92 -11.78
C HIS A 408 -5.60 -7.70 -10.44
N PRO A 409 -6.29 -8.85 -10.29
CA PRO A 409 -6.40 -9.57 -9.01
C PRO A 409 -5.05 -10.11 -8.49
N HIS A 410 -4.04 -10.14 -9.36
CA HIS A 410 -2.67 -10.59 -9.06
C HIS A 410 -1.64 -9.48 -9.07
N SER A 411 -2.06 -8.21 -9.06
CA SER A 411 -1.15 -7.07 -9.12
C SER A 411 -0.07 -7.12 -8.03
N PRO A 412 1.21 -7.15 -8.41
CA PRO A 412 2.29 -7.17 -7.42
C PRO A 412 2.43 -5.83 -6.69
N GLY A 413 2.17 -4.71 -7.35
CA GLY A 413 2.27 -3.39 -6.74
C GLY A 413 1.15 -3.16 -5.71
N TYR A 414 -0.09 -3.51 -6.04
CA TYR A 414 -1.20 -3.46 -5.09
C TYR A 414 -1.03 -4.43 -3.91
N ARG A 415 -0.37 -5.56 -4.16
CA ARG A 415 -0.03 -6.49 -3.09
C ARG A 415 0.98 -5.89 -2.10
N LEU A 416 1.95 -5.08 -2.55
CA LEU A 416 2.85 -4.34 -1.65
C LEU A 416 2.08 -3.35 -0.75
N ILE A 417 1.07 -2.68 -1.29
CA ILE A 417 0.17 -1.81 -0.52
C ILE A 417 -0.49 -2.62 0.61
N LEU A 418 -1.09 -3.77 0.28
CA LEU A 418 -1.78 -4.61 1.26
C LEU A 418 -0.83 -5.26 2.28
N ASN A 419 0.43 -5.53 1.91
CA ASN A 419 1.47 -5.92 2.86
C ASN A 419 1.65 -4.86 3.95
N ASN A 420 1.66 -3.57 3.58
CA ASN A 420 1.77 -2.46 4.53
C ASN A 420 0.53 -2.35 5.43
N VAL A 421 -0.66 -2.70 4.91
CA VAL A 421 -1.88 -2.72 5.73
C VAL A 421 -1.81 -3.81 6.81
N LEU A 422 -1.27 -4.99 6.49
CA LEU A 422 -1.13 -6.09 7.45
C LEU A 422 0.13 -6.00 8.32
N PHE A 423 1.13 -5.20 7.94
CA PHE A 423 2.40 -5.09 8.67
C PHE A 423 2.23 -4.81 10.18
N PRO A 424 1.38 -3.86 10.62
CA PRO A 424 1.21 -3.60 12.05
C PRO A 424 0.49 -4.72 12.81
N ALA A 425 -0.26 -5.58 12.10
CA ALA A 425 -0.92 -6.75 12.70
C ALA A 425 0.07 -7.89 12.97
N ALA A 426 1.20 -7.92 12.24
CA ALA A 426 2.21 -8.93 12.37
C ALA A 426 3.03 -8.73 13.65
N LYS A 427 3.20 -9.82 14.42
CA LYS A 427 4.02 -9.77 15.63
C LYS A 427 5.45 -9.35 15.30
N LYS A 428 5.94 -8.30 15.98
CA LYS A 428 7.34 -7.88 15.86
C LYS A 428 8.26 -9.04 16.26
N LYS A 429 9.26 -9.31 15.42
CA LYS A 429 10.29 -10.29 15.74
C LYS A 429 11.23 -9.74 16.79
N GLU A 430 11.49 -10.52 17.83
CA GLU A 430 12.62 -10.25 18.70
C GLU A 430 13.90 -10.52 17.92
N LEU A 431 14.75 -9.50 17.81
CA LEU A 431 16.08 -9.68 17.24
C LEU A 431 16.82 -10.72 18.11
N LYS A 432 17.06 -11.87 17.55
CA LYS A 432 17.94 -12.87 18.19
C LYS A 432 19.36 -12.34 18.07
N THR A 433 19.89 -11.79 19.19
CA THR A 433 21.30 -11.46 19.33
C THR A 433 22.16 -12.71 19.26
#